data_621e04cb163f7a50a576e22f237afb09
#
_entry.id   621e04cb163f7a50a576e22f237afb09
#
_cell.length_a   1.000
_cell.length_b   1.000
_cell.length_c   1.000
_cell.angle_alpha   90.00
_cell.angle_beta   90.00
_cell.angle_gamma   90.00
#
_symmetry.space_group_name_H-M   'P 1'
#
loop_
_entity.id
_entity.type
_entity.pdbx_description
1 polymer ?
#
loop_
_entity_poly.entity_id
_entity_poly.type
_entity_poly.pdbx_seq_one_letter_code
_entity_poly.pdbx_strand_id
1 'polypeptide(L)'
;MPDQTNPTWASALTVIRVHHVGIVVRDAVAAAETYQRALGLEPLAQEDYRGTARVVFLRAGDAMLEMIQPLTEETIWAAALRERGEGVHHFALQVVDLHTAIEALTEKGTRFLQARPSRAPGNTLSIFLDPATTGGPLIELVQEIVV
;
A
#
# COMPACT_ATOMS: atom_id res chain seq x y z
N MET A 1 -10.27 34.33 10.58
CA MET A 1 -9.71 33.03 11.05
C MET A 1 -10.53 31.92 10.42
N PRO A 2 -9.89 30.93 9.80
CA PRO A 2 -10.65 29.77 9.38
C PRO A 2 -11.25 29.10 10.62
N ASP A 3 -12.48 28.67 10.47
CA ASP A 3 -13.18 27.92 11.52
C ASP A 3 -12.37 26.69 11.91
N GLN A 4 -11.84 26.66 13.13
CA GLN A 4 -11.05 25.54 13.61
C GLN A 4 -11.87 24.29 13.89
N THR A 5 -13.22 24.41 13.87
CA THR A 5 -14.12 23.27 14.10
C THR A 5 -14.32 22.43 12.84
N ASN A 6 -14.01 22.96 11.66
CA ASN A 6 -14.06 22.22 10.40
C ASN A 6 -13.00 22.73 9.42
N PRO A 7 -11.73 22.37 9.64
CA PRO A 7 -10.66 22.82 8.77
C PRO A 7 -10.93 22.38 7.32
N THR A 8 -10.67 23.29 6.38
CA THR A 8 -10.93 23.06 4.93
C THR A 8 -10.14 21.87 4.34
N TRP A 9 -9.09 21.43 5.04
CA TRP A 9 -8.37 20.20 4.67
C TRP A 9 -9.04 18.92 5.17
N ALA A 10 -9.94 19.00 6.17
CA ALA A 10 -10.71 17.88 6.65
C ALA A 10 -11.87 17.63 5.67
N SER A 11 -11.58 16.92 4.60
CA SER A 11 -12.58 16.52 3.59
C SER A 11 -13.16 15.14 3.92
N ALA A 12 -14.11 14.68 3.09
CA ALA A 12 -14.63 13.32 3.13
C ALA A 12 -13.52 12.24 2.99
N LEU A 13 -12.35 12.62 2.49
CA LEU A 13 -11.16 11.79 2.48
C LEU A 13 -10.47 11.90 3.84
N THR A 14 -10.68 10.94 4.71
CA THR A 14 -9.97 10.84 5.98
C THR A 14 -8.92 9.75 5.89
N VAL A 15 -7.65 10.18 5.90
CA VAL A 15 -6.52 9.27 6.02
C VAL A 15 -6.29 8.99 7.50
N ILE A 16 -6.36 7.73 7.87
CA ILE A 16 -6.19 7.29 9.26
C ILE A 16 -4.71 7.22 9.62
N ARG A 17 -3.91 6.63 8.72
CA ARG A 17 -2.47 6.38 8.96
C ARG A 17 -1.77 5.93 7.68
N VAL A 18 -0.45 5.90 7.73
CA VAL A 18 0.31 5.09 6.78
C VAL A 18 0.09 3.63 7.16
N HIS A 19 -0.51 2.87 6.28
CA HIS A 19 -0.83 1.46 6.53
C HIS A 19 0.40 0.57 6.36
N HIS A 20 1.09 0.73 5.23
CA HIS A 20 2.31 -0.03 4.98
C HIS A 20 3.19 0.67 3.94
N VAL A 21 4.44 0.22 3.90
CA VAL A 21 5.39 0.51 2.81
C VAL A 21 5.64 -0.81 2.09
N GLY A 22 5.37 -0.86 0.80
CA GLY A 22 5.61 -2.03 -0.04
C GLY A 22 7.05 -2.02 -0.57
N ILE A 23 7.77 -3.12 -0.34
CA ILE A 23 9.16 -3.30 -0.75
C ILE A 23 9.25 -4.56 -1.60
N VAL A 24 9.63 -4.39 -2.86
CA VAL A 24 9.79 -5.52 -3.78
C VAL A 24 11.17 -6.14 -3.58
N VAL A 25 11.20 -7.44 -3.39
CA VAL A 25 12.41 -8.21 -3.10
C VAL A 25 12.39 -9.53 -3.86
N ARG A 26 13.57 -10.12 -4.03
CA ARG A 26 13.71 -11.44 -4.70
C ARG A 26 13.25 -12.59 -3.82
N ASP A 27 13.42 -12.45 -2.50
CA ASP A 27 13.04 -13.48 -1.52
C ASP A 27 12.44 -12.78 -0.30
N ALA A 28 11.12 -12.83 -0.18
CA ALA A 28 10.40 -12.12 0.87
C ALA A 28 10.73 -12.65 2.28
N VAL A 29 10.88 -13.95 2.42
CA VAL A 29 11.19 -14.57 3.72
C VAL A 29 12.62 -14.20 4.16
N ALA A 30 13.58 -14.31 3.26
CA ALA A 30 14.98 -13.96 3.57
C ALA A 30 15.12 -12.47 3.88
N ALA A 31 14.46 -11.59 3.12
CA ALA A 31 14.46 -10.15 3.37
C ALA A 31 13.83 -9.82 4.73
N ALA A 32 12.70 -10.45 5.06
CA ALA A 32 12.04 -10.25 6.35
C ALA A 32 12.94 -10.69 7.51
N GLU A 33 13.60 -11.84 7.41
CA GLU A 33 14.55 -12.31 8.42
C GLU A 33 15.71 -11.33 8.62
N THR A 34 16.22 -10.76 7.55
CA THR A 34 17.28 -9.75 7.63
C THR A 34 16.81 -8.52 8.41
N TYR A 35 15.61 -8.02 8.13
CA TYR A 35 15.04 -6.86 8.82
C TYR A 35 14.72 -7.16 10.28
N GLN A 36 14.25 -8.37 10.57
CA GLN A 36 14.04 -8.80 11.96
C GLN A 36 15.35 -8.79 12.75
N ARG A 37 16.42 -9.35 12.20
CA ARG A 37 17.74 -9.37 12.87
C ARG A 37 18.35 -7.98 13.00
N ALA A 38 18.29 -7.17 11.95
CA ALA A 38 18.92 -5.87 11.93
C ALA A 38 18.17 -4.82 12.74
N LEU A 39 16.83 -4.84 12.70
CA LEU A 39 15.99 -3.77 13.24
C LEU A 39 15.05 -4.24 14.36
N GLY A 40 15.02 -5.53 14.66
CA GLY A 40 14.14 -6.07 15.71
C GLY A 40 12.66 -6.00 15.37
N LEU A 41 12.30 -5.96 14.08
CA LEU A 41 10.89 -5.87 13.68
C LEU A 41 10.16 -7.18 13.94
N GLU A 42 8.93 -7.07 14.43
CA GLU A 42 8.07 -8.21 14.72
C GLU A 42 7.41 -8.74 13.45
N PRO A 43 7.56 -10.05 13.14
CA PRO A 43 6.80 -10.63 12.03
C PRO A 43 5.33 -10.77 12.40
N LEU A 44 4.43 -10.33 11.50
CA LEU A 44 3.00 -10.36 11.73
C LEU A 44 2.31 -11.50 10.99
N ALA A 45 2.63 -11.67 9.70
CA ALA A 45 1.98 -12.66 8.85
C ALA A 45 2.80 -12.92 7.59
N GLN A 46 2.54 -14.07 6.98
CA GLN A 46 3.02 -14.43 5.65
C GLN A 46 1.82 -14.91 4.83
N GLU A 47 1.75 -14.48 3.58
CA GLU A 47 0.66 -14.82 2.69
C GLU A 47 1.18 -15.07 1.28
N ASP A 48 0.73 -16.15 0.64
CA ASP A 48 0.91 -16.37 -0.79
C ASP A 48 -0.38 -15.90 -1.49
N TYR A 49 -0.29 -14.71 -2.08
CA TYR A 49 -1.45 -14.02 -2.62
C TYR A 49 -1.76 -14.49 -4.05
N ARG A 50 -2.81 -15.29 -4.18
CA ARG A 50 -3.34 -15.82 -5.46
C ARG A 50 -2.29 -16.46 -6.37
N GLY A 51 -1.22 -17.02 -5.78
CA GLY A 51 -0.12 -17.59 -6.54
C GLY A 51 0.73 -16.57 -7.32
N THR A 52 0.49 -15.27 -7.16
CA THR A 52 1.19 -14.21 -7.89
C THR A 52 2.30 -13.54 -7.09
N ALA A 53 2.19 -13.52 -5.78
CA ALA A 53 3.18 -12.91 -4.90
C ALA A 53 3.22 -13.62 -3.55
N ARG A 54 4.41 -13.71 -2.98
CA ARG A 54 4.61 -14.05 -1.57
C ARG A 54 4.86 -12.77 -0.80
N VAL A 55 4.10 -12.57 0.24
CA VAL A 55 4.13 -11.34 1.02
C VAL A 55 4.42 -11.66 2.48
N VAL A 56 5.36 -10.94 3.07
CA VAL A 56 5.65 -11.03 4.50
C VAL A 56 5.45 -9.66 5.12
N PHE A 57 4.63 -9.59 6.15
CA PHE A 57 4.34 -8.35 6.88
C PHE A 57 5.17 -8.28 8.15
N LEU A 58 5.85 -7.16 8.35
CA LEU A 58 6.59 -6.83 9.57
C LEU A 58 5.99 -5.58 10.21
N ARG A 59 5.88 -5.59 11.54
CA ARG A 59 5.42 -4.40 12.27
C ARG A 59 6.53 -3.35 12.33
N ALA A 60 6.20 -2.12 11.99
CA ALA A 60 7.07 -0.96 12.11
C ALA A 60 6.30 0.17 12.81
N GLY A 61 6.16 0.07 14.15
CA GLY A 61 5.32 0.97 14.92
C GLY A 61 3.84 0.82 14.54
N ASP A 62 3.20 1.91 14.13
CA ASP A 62 1.79 1.91 13.70
C ASP A 62 1.62 1.49 12.23
N ALA A 63 2.70 1.32 11.50
CA ALA A 63 2.70 0.90 10.11
C ALA A 63 3.29 -0.51 9.96
N MET A 64 3.25 -1.02 8.75
CA MET A 64 3.88 -2.30 8.40
C MET A 64 4.87 -2.10 7.26
N LEU A 65 5.90 -2.93 7.23
CA LEU A 65 6.68 -3.16 6.03
C LEU A 65 6.14 -4.41 5.36
N GLU A 66 5.86 -4.31 4.08
CA GLU A 66 5.34 -5.42 3.28
C GLU A 66 6.41 -5.85 2.29
N MET A 67 7.06 -7.00 2.57
CA MET A 67 8.04 -7.59 1.66
C MET A 67 7.29 -8.35 0.59
N ILE A 68 7.46 -7.97 -0.67
CA ILE A 68 6.71 -8.51 -1.79
C ILE A 68 7.67 -9.24 -2.72
N GLN A 69 7.49 -10.55 -2.84
CA GLN A 69 8.23 -11.39 -3.77
C GLN A 69 7.29 -11.78 -4.92
N PRO A 70 7.55 -11.34 -6.16
CA PRO A 70 6.76 -11.81 -7.29
C PRO A 70 6.99 -13.31 -7.52
N LEU A 71 5.91 -14.05 -7.68
CA LEU A 71 5.95 -15.49 -7.98
C LEU A 71 5.72 -15.77 -9.47
N THR A 72 5.23 -14.77 -10.21
CA THR A 72 5.02 -14.83 -11.66
C THR A 72 5.60 -13.59 -12.32
N GLU A 73 5.87 -13.65 -13.62
CA GLU A 73 6.51 -12.55 -14.34
C GLU A 73 5.54 -11.47 -14.83
N GLU A 74 4.24 -11.71 -14.78
CA GLU A 74 3.22 -10.79 -15.30
C GLU A 74 2.75 -9.74 -14.31
N THR A 75 3.29 -9.71 -13.10
CA THR A 75 2.88 -8.74 -12.08
C THR A 75 3.63 -7.42 -12.21
N ILE A 76 3.01 -6.34 -11.68
CA ILE A 76 3.67 -5.04 -11.57
C ILE A 76 4.93 -5.12 -10.70
N TRP A 77 4.94 -6.01 -9.72
CA TRP A 77 6.09 -6.22 -8.83
C TRP A 77 7.26 -6.87 -9.56
N ALA A 78 6.98 -7.86 -10.42
CA ALA A 78 8.01 -8.49 -11.24
C ALA A 78 8.61 -7.47 -12.23
N ALA A 79 7.78 -6.63 -12.83
CA ALA A 79 8.23 -5.55 -13.71
C ALA A 79 9.13 -4.57 -12.94
N ALA A 80 8.73 -4.15 -11.75
CA ALA A 80 9.54 -3.25 -10.92
C ALA A 80 10.89 -3.87 -10.55
N LEU A 81 10.89 -5.15 -10.20
CA LEU A 81 12.13 -5.87 -9.86
C LEU A 81 13.08 -5.94 -11.04
N ARG A 82 12.58 -6.21 -12.25
CA ARG A 82 13.40 -6.24 -13.47
C ARG A 82 13.98 -4.86 -13.81
N GLU A 83 13.17 -3.81 -13.70
CA GLU A 83 13.52 -2.46 -14.15
C GLU A 83 14.38 -1.70 -13.15
N ARG A 84 14.12 -1.87 -11.85
CA ARG A 84 14.72 -1.06 -10.79
C ARG A 84 15.48 -1.87 -9.74
N GLY A 85 15.37 -3.20 -9.75
CA GLY A 85 15.92 -4.05 -8.70
C GLY A 85 15.08 -3.99 -7.42
N GLU A 86 15.64 -4.52 -6.33
CA GLU A 86 14.99 -4.51 -5.03
C GLU A 86 14.85 -3.09 -4.48
N GLY A 87 13.73 -2.80 -3.85
CA GLY A 87 13.52 -1.50 -3.22
C GLY A 87 12.06 -1.16 -2.95
N VAL A 88 11.85 0.03 -2.42
CA VAL A 88 10.51 0.55 -2.15
C VAL A 88 9.73 0.69 -3.46
N HIS A 89 8.55 0.09 -3.49
CA HIS A 89 7.64 0.14 -4.63
C HIS A 89 6.54 1.18 -4.44
N HIS A 90 5.94 1.20 -3.26
CA HIS A 90 4.84 2.11 -2.94
C HIS A 90 4.71 2.28 -1.44
N PHE A 91 3.90 3.25 -1.04
CA PHE A 91 3.36 3.31 0.30
C PHE A 91 1.83 3.35 0.24
N ALA A 92 1.18 2.84 1.27
CA ALA A 92 -0.26 2.76 1.35
C ALA A 92 -0.80 3.62 2.48
N LEU A 93 -1.85 4.35 2.19
CA LEU A 93 -2.58 5.16 3.15
C LEU A 93 -3.91 4.49 3.44
N GLN A 94 -4.21 4.28 4.72
CA GLN A 94 -5.47 3.70 5.14
C GLN A 94 -6.55 4.76 5.23
N VAL A 95 -7.70 4.47 4.64
CA VAL A 95 -8.90 5.31 4.71
C VAL A 95 -10.04 4.54 5.36
N VAL A 96 -11.03 5.26 5.89
CA VAL A 96 -12.21 4.65 6.52
C VAL A 96 -13.09 3.97 5.47
N ASP A 97 -13.37 4.69 4.38
CA ASP A 97 -14.25 4.22 3.31
C ASP A 97 -13.61 4.52 1.97
N LEU A 98 -13.25 3.48 1.24
CA LEU A 98 -12.51 3.61 0.00
C LEU A 98 -13.36 4.21 -1.13
N HIS A 99 -14.65 3.87 -1.20
CA HIS A 99 -15.54 4.44 -2.21
C HIS A 99 -15.70 5.95 -2.03
N THR A 100 -15.93 6.39 -0.81
CA THR A 100 -16.02 7.82 -0.47
C THR A 100 -14.71 8.55 -0.80
N ALA A 101 -13.57 7.94 -0.48
CA ALA A 101 -12.26 8.50 -0.78
C ALA A 101 -12.05 8.65 -2.30
N ILE A 102 -12.41 7.63 -3.07
CA ILE A 102 -12.30 7.67 -4.54
C ILE A 102 -13.16 8.77 -5.13
N GLU A 103 -14.41 8.91 -4.68
CA GLU A 103 -15.31 9.98 -5.13
C GLU A 103 -14.73 11.37 -4.84
N ALA A 104 -14.27 11.59 -3.62
CA ALA A 104 -13.68 12.87 -3.20
C ALA A 104 -12.44 13.23 -4.03
N LEU A 105 -11.57 12.25 -4.27
CA LEU A 105 -10.35 12.45 -5.06
C LEU A 105 -10.66 12.65 -6.54
N THR A 106 -11.62 11.92 -7.08
CA THR A 106 -12.07 12.09 -8.48
C THR A 106 -12.57 13.52 -8.73
N GLU A 107 -13.33 14.07 -7.81
CA GLU A 107 -13.80 15.46 -7.89
C GLU A 107 -12.65 16.47 -7.92
N LYS A 108 -11.53 16.14 -7.31
CA LYS A 108 -10.33 16.99 -7.29
C LYS A 108 -9.40 16.75 -8.48
N GLY A 109 -9.78 15.88 -9.41
CA GLY A 109 -9.01 15.59 -10.62
C GLY A 109 -8.00 14.46 -10.46
N THR A 110 -7.97 13.77 -9.34
CA THR A 110 -7.12 12.58 -9.16
C THR A 110 -7.67 11.42 -9.98
N ARG A 111 -6.76 10.68 -10.61
CA ARG A 111 -7.09 9.46 -11.36
C ARG A 111 -6.45 8.25 -10.69
N PHE A 112 -6.92 7.09 -11.08
CA PHE A 112 -6.50 5.82 -10.52
C PHE A 112 -5.99 4.90 -11.62
N LEU A 113 -5.08 3.98 -11.28
CA LEU A 113 -4.54 3.02 -12.24
C LEU A 113 -5.51 1.89 -12.56
N GLN A 114 -6.42 1.59 -11.63
CA GLN A 114 -7.47 0.58 -11.81
C GLN A 114 -8.83 1.25 -11.94
N ALA A 115 -9.76 0.59 -12.65
CA ALA A 115 -11.12 1.11 -12.80
C ALA A 115 -11.93 1.03 -11.50
N ARG A 116 -11.56 0.11 -10.60
CA ARG A 116 -12.25 -0.12 -9.33
C ARG A 116 -11.30 -0.77 -8.32
N PRO A 117 -11.61 -0.65 -7.01
CA PRO A 117 -10.85 -1.35 -5.97
C PRO A 117 -10.93 -2.86 -6.12
N SER A 118 -9.91 -3.55 -5.64
CA SER A 118 -9.87 -5.00 -5.57
C SER A 118 -9.29 -5.45 -4.24
N ARG A 119 -9.48 -6.73 -3.93
CA ARG A 119 -8.85 -7.33 -2.74
C ARG A 119 -7.34 -7.37 -2.92
N ALA A 120 -6.64 -7.14 -1.81
CA ALA A 120 -5.20 -7.10 -1.73
C ALA A 120 -4.71 -7.91 -0.51
N PRO A 121 -3.41 -8.23 -0.44
CA PRO A 121 -2.84 -8.91 0.72
C PRO A 121 -3.14 -8.19 2.03
N GLY A 122 -3.23 -8.95 3.13
CA GLY A 122 -3.53 -8.38 4.43
C GLY A 122 -5.01 -8.11 4.67
N ASN A 123 -5.88 -8.76 3.90
CA ASN A 123 -7.33 -8.65 4.02
C ASN A 123 -7.81 -7.20 3.86
N THR A 124 -7.40 -6.55 2.77
CA THR A 124 -7.75 -5.18 2.46
C THR A 124 -8.47 -5.09 1.11
N LEU A 125 -9.18 -3.97 0.91
CA LEU A 125 -9.53 -3.46 -0.42
C LEU A 125 -8.55 -2.36 -0.77
N SER A 126 -8.09 -2.31 -2.00
CA SER A 126 -7.10 -1.32 -2.41
C SER A 126 -7.28 -0.81 -3.83
N ILE A 127 -6.71 0.35 -4.08
CA ILE A 127 -6.58 0.95 -5.41
C ILE A 127 -5.31 1.82 -5.42
N PHE A 128 -4.63 1.87 -6.56
CA PHE A 128 -3.47 2.75 -6.74
C PHE A 128 -3.89 4.06 -7.40
N LEU A 129 -3.37 5.17 -6.88
CA LEU A 129 -3.49 6.46 -7.56
C LEU A 129 -2.58 6.50 -8.77
N ASP A 130 -3.04 7.18 -9.83
CA ASP A 130 -2.21 7.44 -10.99
C ASP A 130 -1.19 8.53 -10.64
N PRO A 131 0.13 8.22 -10.62
CA PRO A 131 1.15 9.19 -10.24
C PRO A 131 1.24 10.37 -11.20
N ALA A 132 0.68 10.28 -12.41
CA ALA A 132 0.59 11.43 -13.31
C ALA A 132 -0.30 12.55 -12.73
N THR A 133 -1.24 12.23 -11.84
CA THR A 133 -2.14 13.20 -11.23
C THR A 133 -1.68 13.67 -9.85
N THR A 134 -0.86 12.90 -9.15
CA THR A 134 -0.37 13.25 -7.81
C THR A 134 1.11 13.68 -7.80
N GLY A 135 1.88 13.21 -8.78
CA GLY A 135 3.34 13.40 -8.81
C GLY A 135 4.07 12.49 -7.82
N GLY A 136 5.35 12.28 -8.05
CA GLY A 136 6.21 11.56 -7.12
C GLY A 136 5.93 10.05 -7.01
N PRO A 137 5.96 9.51 -5.78
CA PRO A 137 5.89 8.07 -5.57
C PRO A 137 4.51 7.49 -5.88
N LEU A 138 4.46 6.18 -6.08
CA LEU A 138 3.22 5.44 -6.22
C LEU A 138 2.52 5.34 -4.86
N ILE A 139 1.26 5.71 -4.82
CA ILE A 139 0.44 5.72 -3.60
C ILE A 139 -0.72 4.74 -3.76
N GLU A 140 -0.88 3.88 -2.75
CA GLU A 140 -2.02 2.97 -2.64
C GLU A 140 -2.98 3.50 -1.58
N LEU A 141 -4.28 3.45 -1.84
CA LEU A 141 -5.29 3.63 -0.80
C LEU A 141 -5.82 2.27 -0.39
N VAL A 142 -5.94 2.04 0.90
CA VAL A 142 -6.44 0.79 1.45
C VAL A 142 -7.55 1.02 2.47
N GLN A 143 -8.50 0.08 2.46
CA GLN A 143 -9.53 -0.02 3.49
C GLN A 143 -9.42 -1.41 4.09
N GLU A 144 -9.29 -1.50 5.41
CA GLU A 144 -9.28 -2.80 6.07
C GLU A 144 -10.68 -3.42 6.02
N ILE A 145 -10.72 -4.71 5.65
CA ILE A 145 -11.98 -5.47 5.63
C ILE A 145 -12.21 -5.99 7.04
N VAL A 146 -13.30 -5.53 7.65
CA VAL A 146 -13.72 -6.00 8.96
C VAL A 146 -14.60 -7.23 8.76
N VAL A 147 -14.21 -8.33 9.39
CA VAL A 147 -14.94 -9.59 9.32
C VAL A 147 -15.77 -9.80 10.59
#